data_9b3d382c85fe8cc751b744ba7a08a22d
#
_entry.id   9b3d382c85fe8cc751b744ba7a08a22d
#
_cell.length_a   1.000
_cell.length_b   1.000
_cell.length_c   1.000
_cell.angle_alpha   90.00
_cell.angle_beta   90.00
_cell.angle_gamma   90.00
#
_symmetry.space_group_name_H-M   'P 1'
#
loop_
_entity.id
_entity.type
_entity.pdbx_description
1 polymer ?
#
loop_
_entity_poly.entity_id
_entity_poly.type
_entity_poly.pdbx_seq_one_letter_code
_entity_poly.pdbx_strand_id
1 'polypeptide(L)'
;SDRREQQGKSTISSNKGQTSGRKVISIKDLEFGWDEQTLIKNFSTTIWRGDKIGVVGLNGSGKSTLLKLLLKKLEPKQGSIEHGTKLDVAYFDQHKEILNDSLSVAENVAPNGDTVTINGYSKHILSYLKDFLFLPETARGPVKMLSGGERARVLLAKFFLQPANLLVLDEPTNDL
;
A
#
# COMPACT_ATOMS: atom_id res chain seq x y z
N SER A 1 -13.98 -1.71 27.58
CA SER A 1 -12.81 -2.61 27.48
C SER A 1 -12.41 -2.95 26.04
N ASP A 2 -13.24 -2.62 25.04
CA ASP A 2 -12.99 -3.02 23.65
C ASP A 2 -12.06 -2.10 22.84
N ARG A 3 -11.60 -1.00 23.43
CA ARG A 3 -10.72 -0.04 22.73
C ARG A 3 -9.23 -0.39 22.75
N ARG A 4 -8.82 -1.37 23.55
CA ARG A 4 -7.40 -1.73 23.68
C ARG A 4 -6.93 -2.81 22.70
N GLU A 5 -7.84 -3.56 22.10
CA GLU A 5 -7.48 -4.65 21.19
C GLU A 5 -7.29 -4.22 19.72
N GLN A 6 -7.67 -3.00 19.37
CA GLN A 6 -7.51 -2.49 18.00
C GLN A 6 -6.18 -1.76 17.76
N GLN A 7 -5.40 -1.54 18.80
CA GLN A 7 -4.09 -0.92 18.66
C GLN A 7 -3.04 -1.99 18.35
N GLY A 8 -2.73 -2.16 17.10
CA GLY A 8 -1.59 -3.00 16.74
C GLY A 8 -1.82 -3.98 15.60
N LYS A 9 -2.94 -3.94 14.90
CA LYS A 9 -3.15 -4.81 13.74
C LYS A 9 -2.60 -4.15 12.48
N SER A 10 -1.52 -4.71 11.97
CA SER A 10 -1.09 -4.44 10.60
C SER A 10 -2.02 -5.17 9.64
N THR A 11 -2.48 -4.48 8.61
CA THR A 11 -3.37 -5.05 7.61
C THR A 11 -2.61 -5.23 6.29
N ILE A 12 -2.69 -6.42 5.75
CA ILE A 12 -2.22 -6.69 4.39
C ILE A 12 -3.47 -6.81 3.52
N SER A 13 -3.61 -5.92 2.55
CA SER A 13 -4.64 -6.04 1.54
C SER A 13 -4.02 -6.39 0.20
N SER A 14 -4.53 -7.42 -0.45
CA SER A 14 -4.11 -7.79 -1.80
C SER A 14 -5.23 -7.48 -2.78
N ASN A 15 -4.92 -6.76 -3.83
CA ASN A 15 -5.81 -6.58 -4.95
C ASN A 15 -5.54 -7.71 -5.95
N LYS A 16 -6.46 -8.69 -6.03
CA LYS A 16 -6.33 -9.80 -6.97
C LYS A 16 -6.60 -9.30 -8.39
N GLY A 17 -5.55 -8.90 -9.08
CA GLY A 17 -5.58 -8.76 -10.52
C GLY A 17 -5.48 -10.14 -11.19
N GLN A 18 -5.87 -10.26 -12.44
CA GLN A 18 -5.65 -11.48 -13.21
C GLN A 18 -4.15 -11.75 -13.30
N THR A 19 -3.73 -12.83 -12.69
CA THR A 19 -2.33 -13.13 -12.46
C THR A 19 -1.75 -14.02 -13.53
N SER A 20 -0.58 -13.68 -14.00
CA SER A 20 0.22 -14.49 -14.92
C SER A 20 1.07 -15.53 -14.19
N GLY A 21 0.50 -16.20 -13.21
CA GLY A 21 0.99 -17.48 -12.69
C GLY A 21 2.34 -17.56 -11.97
N ARG A 22 3.13 -16.49 -11.83
CA ARG A 22 4.41 -16.55 -11.08
C ARG A 22 4.24 -16.06 -9.64
N LYS A 23 4.63 -16.91 -8.68
CA LYS A 23 4.66 -16.55 -7.27
C LYS A 23 5.81 -15.58 -7.00
N VAL A 24 5.51 -14.49 -6.29
CA VAL A 24 6.50 -13.55 -5.78
C VAL A 24 6.89 -13.94 -4.36
N ILE A 25 5.91 -14.18 -3.49
CA ILE A 25 6.11 -14.63 -2.12
C ILE A 25 5.08 -15.69 -1.79
N SER A 26 5.50 -16.77 -1.13
CA SER A 26 4.63 -17.75 -0.52
C SER A 26 4.89 -17.79 0.99
N ILE A 27 3.85 -17.57 1.77
CA ILE A 27 3.90 -17.59 3.22
C ILE A 27 3.01 -18.72 3.70
N LYS A 28 3.57 -19.61 4.54
CA LYS A 28 2.85 -20.73 5.12
C LYS A 28 3.01 -20.75 6.63
N ASP A 29 1.88 -20.76 7.32
CA ASP A 29 1.78 -20.98 8.77
C ASP A 29 2.73 -20.09 9.57
N LEU A 30 2.90 -18.85 9.15
CA LEU A 30 3.83 -17.90 9.74
C LEU A 30 3.44 -17.59 11.18
N GLU A 31 4.41 -17.72 12.07
CA GLU A 31 4.30 -17.28 13.45
C GLU A 31 5.53 -16.47 13.81
N PHE A 32 5.32 -15.36 14.44
CA PHE A 32 6.38 -14.51 14.96
C PHE A 32 5.91 -13.67 16.13
N GLY A 33 6.81 -13.43 17.06
CA GLY A 33 6.59 -12.55 18.19
C GLY A 33 7.89 -12.29 18.93
N TRP A 34 7.88 -11.33 19.85
CA TRP A 34 8.99 -10.99 20.72
C TRP A 34 8.73 -11.54 22.10
N ASP A 35 9.74 -12.18 22.70
CA ASP A 35 9.66 -12.81 24.02
C ASP A 35 8.48 -13.80 24.09
N GLU A 36 7.55 -13.60 25.01
CA GLU A 36 6.38 -14.47 25.17
C GLU A 36 5.13 -13.97 24.42
N GLN A 37 5.23 -12.82 23.71
CA GLN A 37 4.12 -12.26 22.96
C GLN A 37 4.16 -12.68 21.49
N THR A 38 3.08 -13.31 21.04
CA THR A 38 2.90 -13.63 19.64
C THR A 38 2.24 -12.46 18.92
N LEU A 39 2.94 -11.88 17.93
CA LEU A 39 2.42 -10.80 17.10
C LEU A 39 1.71 -11.31 15.85
N ILE A 40 2.19 -12.40 15.28
CA ILE A 40 1.66 -13.02 14.07
C ILE A 40 1.50 -14.50 14.33
N LYS A 41 0.33 -15.06 14.03
CA LYS A 41 0.02 -16.47 14.25
C LYS A 41 -0.80 -17.04 13.10
N ASN A 42 -0.38 -18.21 12.62
CA ASN A 42 -1.08 -18.97 11.57
C ASN A 42 -1.41 -18.14 10.32
N PHE A 43 -0.48 -17.31 9.91
CA PHE A 43 -0.68 -16.45 8.73
C PHE A 43 -0.15 -17.16 7.48
N SER A 44 -1.03 -17.32 6.50
CA SER A 44 -0.69 -17.93 5.21
C SER A 44 -1.25 -17.09 4.08
N THR A 45 -0.42 -16.81 3.09
CA THR A 45 -0.85 -16.10 1.89
C THR A 45 0.14 -16.33 0.75
N THR A 46 -0.29 -16.06 -0.46
CA THR A 46 0.57 -16.09 -1.64
C THR A 46 0.42 -14.79 -2.41
N ILE A 47 1.55 -14.21 -2.77
CA ILE A 47 1.62 -13.01 -3.58
C ILE A 47 2.08 -13.39 -4.96
N TRP A 48 1.30 -13.05 -5.97
CA TRP A 48 1.57 -13.36 -7.36
C TRP A 48 2.13 -12.15 -8.09
N ARG A 49 2.83 -12.41 -9.20
CA ARG A 49 3.30 -11.34 -10.07
C ARG A 49 2.12 -10.49 -10.57
N GLY A 50 2.26 -9.17 -10.45
CA GLY A 50 1.19 -8.23 -10.79
C GLY A 50 0.30 -7.84 -9.61
N ASP A 51 0.34 -8.58 -8.52
CA ASP A 51 -0.35 -8.17 -7.29
C ASP A 51 0.31 -6.94 -6.68
N LYS A 52 -0.52 -6.05 -6.16
CA LYS A 52 -0.08 -4.94 -5.32
C LYS A 52 -0.57 -5.16 -3.91
N ILE A 53 0.36 -5.15 -2.96
CA ILE A 53 0.05 -5.36 -1.56
C ILE A 53 0.33 -4.10 -0.80
N GLY A 54 -0.69 -3.63 -0.08
CA GLY A 54 -0.54 -2.55 0.87
C GLY A 54 -0.32 -3.09 2.27
N VAL A 55 0.75 -2.63 2.92
CA VAL A 55 0.93 -2.84 4.36
C VAL A 55 0.65 -1.52 5.05
N VAL A 56 -0.43 -1.50 5.81
CA VAL A 56 -0.92 -0.29 6.49
C VAL A 56 -0.92 -0.57 7.98
N GLY A 57 -0.37 0.34 8.76
CA GLY A 57 -0.38 0.23 10.20
C GLY A 57 0.23 1.43 10.88
N LEU A 58 -0.11 1.59 12.15
CA LEU A 58 0.50 2.61 13.00
C LEU A 58 1.96 2.23 13.30
N ASN A 59 2.80 3.23 13.52
CA ASN A 59 4.14 3.02 14.01
C ASN A 59 4.09 2.22 15.32
N GLY A 60 4.89 1.17 15.41
CA GLY A 60 4.91 0.27 16.57
C GLY A 60 3.85 -0.83 16.56
N SER A 61 3.05 -0.97 15.50
CA SER A 61 1.99 -1.98 15.38
C SER A 61 2.47 -3.36 14.90
N GLY A 62 3.76 -3.59 14.80
CA GLY A 62 4.32 -4.81 14.23
C GLY A 62 4.51 -4.77 12.71
N LYS A 63 4.17 -3.66 12.06
CA LYS A 63 4.34 -3.49 10.61
C LYS A 63 5.81 -3.63 10.21
N SER A 64 6.73 -2.99 10.93
CA SER A 64 8.16 -3.09 10.68
C SER A 64 8.67 -4.53 10.83
N THR A 65 8.15 -5.26 11.81
CA THR A 65 8.46 -6.67 12.03
C THR A 65 7.99 -7.51 10.86
N LEU A 66 6.74 -7.32 10.43
CA LEU A 66 6.18 -8.02 9.27
C LEU A 66 7.00 -7.76 8.01
N LEU A 67 7.38 -6.51 7.76
CA LEU A 67 8.21 -6.16 6.61
C LEU A 67 9.58 -6.83 6.65
N LYS A 68 10.21 -6.88 7.81
CA LYS A 68 11.50 -7.58 7.97
C LYS A 68 11.38 -9.07 7.72
N LEU A 69 10.27 -9.69 8.13
CA LEU A 69 9.97 -11.08 7.83
C LEU A 69 9.78 -11.30 6.32
N LEU A 70 8.97 -10.45 5.67
CA LEU A 70 8.72 -10.54 4.23
C LEU A 70 10.01 -10.35 3.42
N LEU A 71 10.91 -9.49 3.87
CA LEU A 71 12.20 -9.22 3.23
C LEU A 71 13.29 -10.21 3.66
N LYS A 72 12.97 -11.21 4.46
CA LYS A 72 13.90 -12.21 5.02
C LYS A 72 15.03 -11.61 5.86
N LYS A 73 14.77 -10.48 6.50
CA LYS A 73 15.70 -9.88 7.47
C LYS A 73 15.53 -10.41 8.89
N LEU A 74 14.42 -11.09 9.14
CA LEU A 74 14.11 -11.81 10.38
C LEU A 74 13.66 -13.21 10.04
N GLU A 75 14.01 -14.16 10.90
CA GLU A 75 13.52 -15.54 10.80
C GLU A 75 12.20 -15.70 11.56
N PRO A 76 11.19 -16.37 10.99
CA PRO A 76 9.97 -16.67 11.72
C PRO A 76 10.21 -17.70 12.81
N LYS A 77 9.39 -17.67 13.86
CA LYS A 77 9.42 -18.71 14.89
C LYS A 77 8.90 -20.05 14.36
N GLN A 78 7.87 -19.98 13.55
CA GLN A 78 7.28 -21.13 12.86
C GLN A 78 6.85 -20.72 11.47
N GLY A 79 6.69 -21.69 10.59
CA GLY A 79 6.29 -21.48 9.24
C GLY A 79 7.44 -21.12 8.31
N SER A 80 7.09 -20.77 7.09
CA SER A 80 8.07 -20.47 6.05
C SER A 80 7.65 -19.30 5.17
N ILE A 81 8.65 -18.60 4.67
CA ILE A 81 8.48 -17.55 3.67
C ILE A 81 9.43 -17.88 2.50
N GLU A 82 8.86 -18.08 1.33
CA GLU A 82 9.62 -18.37 0.11
C GLU A 82 9.45 -17.23 -0.89
N HIS A 83 10.56 -16.77 -1.46
CA HIS A 83 10.56 -15.79 -2.54
C HIS A 83 10.71 -16.51 -3.88
N GLY A 84 9.80 -16.25 -4.82
CA GLY A 84 9.89 -16.79 -6.18
C GLY A 84 10.58 -15.84 -7.13
N THR A 85 10.19 -14.57 -7.15
CA THR A 85 10.78 -13.53 -8.00
C THR A 85 11.19 -12.33 -7.15
N LYS A 86 11.89 -11.39 -7.78
CA LYS A 86 12.34 -10.17 -7.09
C LYS A 86 11.17 -9.39 -6.52
N LEU A 87 11.26 -9.06 -5.24
CA LEU A 87 10.31 -8.23 -4.53
C LEU A 87 10.70 -6.76 -4.70
N ASP A 88 9.82 -5.97 -5.33
CA ASP A 88 9.97 -4.53 -5.44
C ASP A 88 9.12 -3.85 -4.39
N VAL A 89 9.77 -3.11 -3.49
CA VAL A 89 9.13 -2.42 -2.37
C VAL A 89 9.15 -0.92 -2.60
N ALA A 90 8.00 -0.27 -2.47
CA ALA A 90 7.88 1.17 -2.44
C ALA A 90 7.35 1.64 -1.09
N TYR A 91 8.02 2.64 -0.51
CA TYR A 91 7.62 3.25 0.75
C TYR A 91 6.97 4.60 0.48
N PHE A 92 5.81 4.82 1.07
CA PHE A 92 5.17 6.12 1.03
C PHE A 92 5.81 7.04 2.07
N ASP A 93 6.38 8.14 1.58
CA ASP A 93 6.93 9.20 2.41
C ASP A 93 6.19 10.49 2.09
N GLN A 94 5.28 10.88 2.98
CA GLN A 94 4.46 12.08 2.81
C GLN A 94 5.31 13.36 2.68
N HIS A 95 6.51 13.38 3.23
CA HIS A 95 7.40 14.54 3.17
C HIS A 95 8.11 14.67 1.81
N LYS A 96 8.27 13.58 1.08
CA LYS A 96 8.91 13.57 -0.24
C LYS A 96 7.93 13.71 -1.38
N GLU A 97 6.65 13.43 -1.14
CA GLU A 97 5.61 13.49 -2.15
C GLU A 97 5.10 14.92 -2.28
N ILE A 98 5.32 15.52 -3.43
CA ILE A 98 4.96 16.90 -3.71
C ILE A 98 3.93 16.94 -4.84
N LEU A 99 2.86 17.73 -4.63
CA LEU A 99 1.89 18.03 -5.67
C LEU A 99 2.25 19.37 -6.34
N ASN A 100 2.05 19.43 -7.64
CA ASN A 100 2.21 20.66 -8.39
C ASN A 100 0.92 21.48 -8.33
N ASP A 101 0.95 22.59 -7.60
CA ASP A 101 -0.21 23.44 -7.38
C ASP A 101 -0.72 24.14 -8.64
N SER A 102 0.09 24.22 -9.70
CA SER A 102 -0.33 24.79 -10.98
C SER A 102 -1.11 23.83 -11.87
N LEU A 103 -1.22 22.55 -11.48
CA LEU A 103 -1.89 21.52 -12.24
C LEU A 103 -3.20 21.08 -11.57
N SER A 104 -4.06 20.44 -12.36
CA SER A 104 -5.26 19.82 -11.82
C SER A 104 -4.92 18.57 -11.00
N VAL A 105 -5.90 18.05 -10.26
CA VAL A 105 -5.78 16.76 -9.56
C VAL A 105 -5.44 15.66 -10.56
N ALA A 106 -6.18 15.57 -11.65
CA ALA A 106 -5.98 14.55 -12.68
C ALA A 106 -4.59 14.64 -13.32
N GLU A 107 -4.11 15.85 -13.62
CA GLU A 107 -2.78 16.05 -14.21
C GLU A 107 -1.65 15.71 -13.23
N ASN A 108 -1.86 15.92 -11.94
CA ASN A 108 -0.89 15.49 -10.92
C ASN A 108 -0.73 13.98 -10.87
N VAL A 109 -1.79 13.24 -11.08
CA VAL A 109 -1.79 11.75 -11.00
C VAL A 109 -1.41 11.14 -12.34
N ALA A 110 -1.89 11.69 -13.44
CA ALA A 110 -1.64 11.22 -14.80
C ALA A 110 -1.06 12.34 -15.67
N PRO A 111 0.24 12.67 -15.52
CA PRO A 111 0.85 13.81 -16.21
C PRO A 111 1.00 13.61 -17.72
N ASN A 112 0.94 12.38 -18.21
CA ASN A 112 1.21 12.03 -19.59
C ASN A 112 -0.06 11.71 -20.41
N GLY A 113 -1.23 12.00 -19.88
CA GLY A 113 -2.48 11.73 -20.60
C GLY A 113 -3.68 11.59 -19.67
N ASP A 114 -4.70 10.94 -20.17
CA ASP A 114 -5.97 10.74 -19.45
C ASP A 114 -6.19 9.32 -18.97
N THR A 115 -5.18 8.47 -19.08
CA THR A 115 -5.22 7.08 -18.62
C THR A 115 -4.08 6.76 -17.67
N VAL A 116 -4.34 5.80 -16.79
CA VAL A 116 -3.33 5.21 -15.90
C VAL A 116 -3.29 3.71 -16.13
N THR A 117 -2.15 3.11 -15.86
CA THR A 117 -1.98 1.65 -16.01
C THR A 117 -1.82 1.02 -14.64
N ILE A 118 -2.69 0.06 -14.33
CA ILE A 118 -2.66 -0.71 -13.10
C ILE A 118 -2.64 -2.19 -13.46
N ASN A 119 -1.62 -2.91 -13.01
CA ASN A 119 -1.49 -4.36 -13.27
C ASN A 119 -1.65 -4.74 -14.75
N GLY A 120 -1.12 -3.90 -15.64
CA GLY A 120 -1.22 -4.11 -17.09
C GLY A 120 -2.51 -3.64 -17.75
N TYR A 121 -3.48 -3.16 -16.98
CA TYR A 121 -4.74 -2.64 -17.51
C TYR A 121 -4.76 -1.12 -17.52
N SER A 122 -5.22 -0.55 -18.62
CA SER A 122 -5.45 0.90 -18.72
C SER A 122 -6.80 1.26 -18.12
N LYS A 123 -6.84 2.34 -17.38
CA LYS A 123 -8.04 2.89 -16.78
C LYS A 123 -8.04 4.40 -16.99
N HIS A 124 -9.22 4.96 -17.33
CA HIS A 124 -9.34 6.41 -17.45
C HIS A 124 -9.07 7.07 -16.08
N ILE A 125 -8.36 8.20 -16.08
CA ILE A 125 -7.96 8.88 -14.85
C ILE A 125 -9.16 9.25 -13.95
N LEU A 126 -10.28 9.66 -14.54
CA LEU A 126 -11.46 10.02 -13.77
C LEU A 126 -12.08 8.80 -13.06
N SER A 127 -12.09 7.64 -13.72
CA SER A 127 -12.53 6.39 -13.10
C SER A 127 -11.60 5.95 -11.98
N TYR A 128 -10.30 6.08 -12.18
CA TYR A 128 -9.31 5.79 -11.16
C TYR A 128 -9.47 6.68 -9.93
N LEU A 129 -9.60 7.99 -10.13
CA LEU A 129 -9.77 8.94 -9.05
C LEU A 129 -11.10 8.80 -8.31
N LYS A 130 -12.13 8.28 -8.96
CA LYS A 130 -13.39 7.95 -8.32
C LYS A 130 -13.20 6.90 -7.21
N ASP A 131 -12.30 5.95 -7.39
CA ASP A 131 -11.95 4.95 -6.37
C ASP A 131 -11.30 5.60 -5.14
N PHE A 132 -10.73 6.78 -5.29
CA PHE A 132 -10.17 7.60 -4.22
C PHE A 132 -11.14 8.69 -3.75
N LEU A 133 -12.42 8.55 -4.07
CA LEU A 133 -13.52 9.44 -3.63
C LEU A 133 -13.47 10.85 -4.24
N PHE A 134 -12.91 10.98 -5.43
CA PHE A 134 -12.94 12.25 -6.17
C PHE A 134 -14.03 12.23 -7.23
N LEU A 135 -14.91 13.22 -7.16
CA LEU A 135 -15.88 13.48 -8.23
C LEU A 135 -15.16 14.06 -9.45
N PRO A 136 -15.70 13.86 -10.66
CA PRO A 136 -15.08 14.36 -11.89
C PRO A 136 -14.76 15.86 -11.86
N GLU A 137 -15.64 16.67 -11.30
CA GLU A 137 -15.41 18.11 -11.19
C GLU A 137 -14.19 18.44 -10.34
N THR A 138 -14.05 17.79 -9.19
CA THR A 138 -12.90 17.96 -8.30
C THR A 138 -11.62 17.45 -8.97
N ALA A 139 -11.71 16.31 -9.66
CA ALA A 139 -10.57 15.71 -10.35
C ALA A 139 -10.03 16.63 -11.47
N ARG A 140 -10.88 17.37 -12.14
CA ARG A 140 -10.50 18.33 -13.16
C ARG A 140 -10.08 19.68 -12.60
N GLY A 141 -10.39 19.93 -11.34
CA GLY A 141 -10.07 21.18 -10.66
C GLY A 141 -8.62 21.29 -10.21
N PRO A 142 -8.17 22.51 -9.85
CA PRO A 142 -6.81 22.73 -9.40
C PRO A 142 -6.55 22.07 -8.04
N VAL A 143 -5.39 21.44 -7.92
CA VAL A 143 -5.02 20.75 -6.68
C VAL A 143 -4.86 21.70 -5.49
N LYS A 144 -4.53 22.96 -5.76
CA LYS A 144 -4.38 23.99 -4.71
C LYS A 144 -5.68 24.28 -3.94
N MET A 145 -6.84 23.94 -4.52
CA MET A 145 -8.15 24.17 -3.90
C MET A 145 -8.53 23.04 -2.94
N LEU A 146 -7.75 21.97 -2.86
CA LEU A 146 -8.06 20.83 -2.02
C LEU A 146 -7.73 21.09 -0.55
N SER A 147 -8.51 20.47 0.34
CA SER A 147 -8.17 20.36 1.76
C SER A 147 -6.94 19.48 1.97
N GLY A 148 -6.37 19.51 3.18
CA GLY A 148 -5.24 18.65 3.53
C GLY A 148 -5.55 17.17 3.36
N GLY A 149 -6.73 16.72 3.77
CA GLY A 149 -7.16 15.32 3.62
C GLY A 149 -7.34 14.91 2.17
N GLU A 150 -7.89 15.80 1.33
CA GLU A 150 -8.02 15.57 -0.10
C GLU A 150 -6.65 15.50 -0.79
N ARG A 151 -5.73 16.38 -0.42
CA ARG A 151 -4.34 16.33 -0.93
C ARG A 151 -3.66 15.02 -0.56
N ALA A 152 -3.87 14.54 0.66
CA ALA A 152 -3.33 13.23 1.09
C ALA A 152 -3.88 12.10 0.23
N ARG A 153 -5.16 12.11 -0.14
CA ARG A 153 -5.74 11.10 -1.04
C ARG A 153 -5.16 11.16 -2.44
N VAL A 154 -4.86 12.36 -2.96
CA VAL A 154 -4.17 12.50 -4.27
C VAL A 154 -2.78 11.87 -4.22
N LEU A 155 -2.04 12.11 -3.13
CA LEU A 155 -0.72 11.52 -2.96
C LEU A 155 -0.79 9.98 -2.90
N LEU A 156 -1.79 9.43 -2.23
CA LEU A 156 -2.04 7.98 -2.22
C LEU A 156 -2.36 7.46 -3.62
N ALA A 157 -3.21 8.18 -4.37
CA ALA A 157 -3.55 7.79 -5.73
C ALA A 157 -2.30 7.73 -6.63
N LYS A 158 -1.39 8.68 -6.50
CA LYS A 158 -0.10 8.65 -7.19
C LYS A 158 0.76 7.46 -6.75
N PHE A 159 0.82 7.23 -5.46
CA PHE A 159 1.64 6.17 -4.87
C PHE A 159 1.23 4.78 -5.35
N PHE A 160 -0.08 4.51 -5.41
CA PHE A 160 -0.59 3.22 -5.89
C PHE A 160 -0.31 2.93 -7.36
N LEU A 161 0.09 3.93 -8.14
CA LEU A 161 0.49 3.73 -9.53
C LEU A 161 1.96 3.34 -9.69
N GLN A 162 2.74 3.30 -8.62
CA GLN A 162 4.13 2.90 -8.68
C GLN A 162 4.28 1.44 -9.10
N PRO A 163 5.31 1.10 -9.90
CA PRO A 163 5.49 -0.26 -10.42
C PRO A 163 6.05 -1.23 -9.38
N ALA A 164 5.75 -1.03 -8.12
CA ALA A 164 6.16 -1.92 -7.04
C ALA A 164 5.08 -2.96 -6.75
N ASN A 165 5.46 -4.13 -6.27
CA ASN A 165 4.51 -5.17 -5.86
C ASN A 165 4.25 -5.20 -4.35
N LEU A 166 5.03 -4.46 -3.58
CA LEU A 166 4.78 -4.25 -2.14
C LEU A 166 4.79 -2.76 -1.85
N LEU A 167 3.65 -2.23 -1.44
CA LEU A 167 3.47 -0.82 -1.09
C LEU A 167 3.37 -0.70 0.43
N VAL A 168 4.21 0.14 1.01
CA VAL A 168 4.27 0.31 2.46
C VAL A 168 3.77 1.70 2.82
N LEU A 169 2.72 1.74 3.62
CA LEU A 169 2.09 2.95 4.10
C LEU A 169 2.20 3.02 5.62
N ASP A 170 2.81 4.09 6.12
CA ASP A 170 2.70 4.44 7.52
C ASP A 170 1.44 5.29 7.72
N GLU A 171 0.54 4.85 8.60
CA GLU A 171 -0.56 5.71 9.00
C GLU A 171 0.01 6.91 9.75
N PRO A 172 -0.36 8.13 9.35
CA PRO A 172 0.09 9.30 10.07
C PRO A 172 -0.45 9.22 11.51
N THR A 173 0.42 9.48 12.48
CA THR A 173 0.00 9.71 13.85
C THR A 173 -0.97 10.90 13.86
N ASN A 174 -2.00 10.82 14.69
CA ASN A 174 -3.10 11.78 14.76
C ASN A 174 -2.69 13.20 15.20
N ASP A 175 -1.66 13.76 14.60
CA ASP A 175 -1.23 15.13 14.83
C ASP A 175 -1.78 16.12 13.78
N LEU A 176 -2.91 15.76 13.23
CA LEU A 176 -3.64 16.65 12.32
C LEU A 176 -4.93 17.13 12.97
#